data_286f6dfaa222fab9c382069ae8a469b2
#
_entry.id   286f6dfaa222fab9c382069ae8a469b2
#
_cell.length_a   1.000
_cell.length_b   1.000
_cell.length_c   1.000
_cell.angle_alpha   90.00
_cell.angle_beta   90.00
_cell.angle_gamma   90.00
#
_symmetry.space_group_name_H-M   'P 1'
#
loop_
_entity.id
_entity.type
_entity.pdbx_description
1 polymer ?
#
loop_
_entity_poly.entity_id
_entity_poly.type
_entity_poly.pdbx_seq_one_letter_code
_entity_poly.pdbx_strand_id
1 'polypeptide(L)'
;RRQRQMCIRDSENTRCFHTSGITLGLGGPVRENAIEMMKKFKEKGALISFDVNFRGNLWTGDEARDCITKILPIVDIFFCSESTANLTFGKTGDIKEILKSFSDEYDIAVVAATQRIVHSPKSHTFGSVIYEKKTDSYYEEKPYEKIEVVDRIGSGDAYISGFLYGLLKANGNCQAALEYGNAASAMKNTVSGDMLWTDPVSYTHLTLPTIA
;
A
#
# COMPACT_ATOMS: atom_id res chain seq x y z
N ARG A 1 -0.52 17.19 25.81
CA ARG A 1 -0.06 16.13 26.75
C ARG A 1 -0.93 14.87 26.71
N ARG A 2 -2.28 14.95 26.72
CA ARG A 2 -3.18 13.75 26.65
C ARG A 2 -3.04 12.95 25.36
N GLN A 3 -2.96 13.59 24.19
CA GLN A 3 -2.74 12.91 22.90
C GLN A 3 -1.39 12.17 22.84
N ARG A 4 -0.33 12.76 23.39
CA ARG A 4 0.99 12.12 23.47
C ARG A 4 1.00 10.84 24.32
N GLN A 5 0.21 10.80 25.40
CA GLN A 5 0.06 9.62 26.25
C GLN A 5 -0.82 8.53 25.61
N MET A 6 -1.83 8.89 24.82
CA MET A 6 -2.61 7.93 24.03
C MET A 6 -1.73 7.23 23.00
N CYS A 7 -0.98 7.95 22.18
CA CYS A 7 -0.07 7.38 21.19
C CYS A 7 0.96 6.40 21.77
N ILE A 8 1.47 6.66 23.00
CA ILE A 8 2.42 5.77 23.66
C ILE A 8 1.77 4.44 24.08
N ARG A 9 0.54 4.46 24.60
CA ARG A 9 -0.20 3.23 24.95
C ARG A 9 -0.61 2.42 23.72
N ASP A 10 -1.01 3.09 22.67
CA ASP A 10 -1.44 2.45 21.41
C ASP A 10 -0.25 1.76 20.71
N SER A 11 0.96 2.34 20.82
CA SER A 11 2.16 1.76 20.20
C SER A 11 2.59 0.42 20.82
N GLU A 12 2.28 0.17 22.09
CA GLU A 12 2.69 -1.06 22.80
C GLU A 12 1.94 -2.31 22.33
N ASN A 13 0.74 -2.15 21.75
CA ASN A 13 -0.12 -3.25 21.30
C ASN A 13 -0.39 -3.23 19.79
N THR A 14 0.24 -2.31 19.05
CA THR A 14 0.03 -2.15 17.61
C THR A 14 0.93 -3.12 16.84
N ARG A 15 0.34 -3.92 15.96
CA ARG A 15 1.09 -4.83 15.06
C ARG A 15 1.63 -4.14 13.82
N CYS A 16 0.94 -3.11 13.34
CA CYS A 16 1.32 -2.37 12.14
C CYS A 16 0.89 -0.92 12.25
N PHE A 17 1.78 -0.01 11.90
CA PHE A 17 1.50 1.43 11.74
C PHE A 17 1.57 1.79 10.27
N HIS A 18 0.49 2.34 9.73
CA HIS A 18 0.42 2.78 8.33
C HIS A 18 0.32 4.29 8.21
N THR A 19 1.05 4.87 7.26
CA THR A 19 0.92 6.27 6.84
C THR A 19 1.26 6.42 5.35
N SER A 20 1.05 7.61 4.80
CA SER A 20 1.25 7.84 3.37
C SER A 20 1.99 9.14 3.06
N GLY A 21 2.43 9.26 1.81
CA GLY A 21 3.04 10.47 1.27
C GLY A 21 2.12 11.68 1.33
N ILE A 22 0.80 11.51 1.35
CA ILE A 22 -0.13 12.64 1.57
C ILE A 22 0.15 13.29 2.91
N THR A 23 0.26 12.51 3.99
CA THR A 23 0.56 13.01 5.33
C THR A 23 1.90 13.75 5.37
N LEU A 24 2.92 13.19 4.74
CA LEU A 24 4.23 13.83 4.67
C LEU A 24 4.22 15.08 3.77
N GLY A 25 3.44 15.07 2.69
CA GLY A 25 3.29 16.18 1.76
C GLY A 25 2.62 17.42 2.37
N LEU A 26 1.82 17.27 3.45
CA LEU A 26 1.27 18.41 4.19
C LEU A 26 2.35 19.28 4.86
N GLY A 27 3.57 18.75 5.06
CA GLY A 27 4.69 19.49 5.58
C GLY A 27 4.60 19.88 7.05
N GLY A 28 5.54 20.72 7.51
CA GLY A 28 5.56 21.30 8.85
C GLY A 28 5.36 20.27 9.99
N PRO A 29 4.65 20.68 11.05
CA PRO A 29 4.46 19.80 12.23
C PRO A 29 3.75 18.49 11.92
N VAL A 30 2.92 18.41 10.86
CA VAL A 30 2.22 17.18 10.47
C VAL A 30 3.24 16.14 9.99
N ARG A 31 4.14 16.54 9.11
CA ARG A 31 5.23 15.69 8.60
C ARG A 31 6.14 15.24 9.74
N GLU A 32 6.58 16.16 10.58
CA GLU A 32 7.48 15.87 11.70
C GLU A 32 6.85 14.86 12.68
N ASN A 33 5.61 15.08 13.07
CA ASN A 33 4.87 14.17 13.94
C ASN A 33 4.68 12.79 13.33
N ALA A 34 4.35 12.72 12.03
CA ALA A 34 4.20 11.43 11.34
C ALA A 34 5.50 10.63 11.35
N ILE A 35 6.64 11.26 11.04
CA ILE A 35 7.96 10.62 11.06
C ILE A 35 8.34 10.20 12.50
N GLU A 36 8.07 11.04 13.49
CA GLU A 36 8.30 10.69 14.91
C GLU A 36 7.46 9.48 15.33
N MET A 37 6.20 9.43 14.91
CA MET A 37 5.33 8.28 15.17
C MET A 37 5.85 7.01 14.52
N MET A 38 6.23 7.05 13.23
CA MET A 38 6.82 5.90 12.54
C MET A 38 8.00 5.32 13.33
N LYS A 39 8.92 6.17 13.78
CA LYS A 39 10.09 5.75 14.59
C LYS A 39 9.66 5.10 15.90
N LYS A 40 8.74 5.72 16.63
CA LYS A 40 8.25 5.20 17.92
C LYS A 40 7.54 3.86 17.80
N PHE A 41 6.70 3.69 16.77
CA PHE A 41 6.04 2.41 16.51
C PHE A 41 7.06 1.35 16.11
N LYS A 42 8.07 1.70 15.29
CA LYS A 42 9.16 0.79 14.94
C LYS A 42 9.95 0.32 16.16
N GLU A 43 10.32 1.25 17.06
CA GLU A 43 11.01 0.95 18.32
C GLU A 43 10.20 0.00 19.23
N LYS A 44 8.88 0.01 19.13
CA LYS A 44 7.98 -0.89 19.86
C LYS A 44 7.70 -2.22 19.13
N GLY A 45 8.35 -2.45 18.01
CA GLY A 45 8.25 -3.70 17.24
C GLY A 45 7.05 -3.77 16.30
N ALA A 46 6.34 -2.66 16.06
CA ALA A 46 5.30 -2.62 15.05
C ALA A 46 5.91 -2.60 13.64
N LEU A 47 5.27 -3.27 12.69
CA LEU A 47 5.60 -3.14 11.27
C LEU A 47 5.24 -1.72 10.79
N ILE A 48 6.13 -1.10 10.05
CA ILE A 48 5.88 0.20 9.41
C ILE A 48 5.47 0.00 7.97
N SER A 49 4.26 0.41 7.64
CA SER A 49 3.70 0.39 6.30
C SER A 49 3.60 1.80 5.73
N PHE A 50 4.05 1.98 4.50
CA PHE A 50 4.07 3.29 3.85
C PHE A 50 3.61 3.21 2.40
N ASP A 51 2.67 4.08 2.02
CA ASP A 51 2.25 4.29 0.63
C ASP A 51 2.75 5.65 0.12
N VAL A 52 3.47 5.66 -0.98
CA VAL A 52 3.96 6.90 -1.60
C VAL A 52 2.81 7.86 -1.90
N ASN A 53 1.70 7.36 -2.41
CA ASN A 53 0.46 8.11 -2.67
C ASN A 53 0.73 9.55 -3.14
N PHE A 54 1.56 9.69 -4.18
CA PHE A 54 2.08 10.98 -4.65
C PHE A 54 0.96 11.93 -5.08
N ARG A 55 1.05 13.16 -4.64
CA ARG A 55 0.13 14.23 -4.99
C ARG A 55 0.91 15.50 -5.40
N GLY A 56 0.98 15.78 -6.69
CA GLY A 56 1.72 16.91 -7.23
C GLY A 56 1.21 18.30 -6.79
N ASN A 57 0.03 18.39 -6.18
CA ASN A 57 -0.50 19.61 -5.58
C ASN A 57 -0.01 19.86 -4.15
N LEU A 58 0.64 18.89 -3.51
CA LEU A 58 1.19 19.03 -2.15
C LEU A 58 2.70 19.30 -2.18
N TRP A 59 3.43 18.67 -3.10
CA TRP A 59 4.88 18.78 -3.22
C TRP A 59 5.36 18.36 -4.62
N THR A 60 6.59 18.71 -4.95
CA THR A 60 7.26 18.29 -6.18
C THR A 60 7.77 16.84 -6.05
N GLY A 61 8.11 16.20 -7.18
CA GLY A 61 8.72 14.87 -7.19
C GLY A 61 10.04 14.82 -6.42
N ASP A 62 10.87 15.87 -6.55
CA ASP A 62 12.15 15.99 -5.84
C ASP A 62 11.96 16.14 -4.33
N GLU A 63 11.03 17.00 -3.88
CA GLU A 63 10.70 17.12 -2.46
C GLU A 63 10.16 15.82 -1.87
N ALA A 64 9.32 15.12 -2.62
CA ALA A 64 8.80 13.82 -2.22
C ALA A 64 9.93 12.80 -2.08
N ARG A 65 10.80 12.69 -3.09
CA ARG A 65 11.97 11.80 -3.05
C ARG A 65 12.85 12.10 -1.84
N ASP A 66 13.26 13.35 -1.65
CA ASP A 66 14.18 13.76 -0.58
C ASP A 66 13.60 13.52 0.83
N CYS A 67 12.28 13.60 0.97
CA CYS A 67 11.60 13.29 2.22
C CYS A 67 11.45 11.78 2.42
N ILE A 68 10.95 11.07 1.41
CA ILE A 68 10.59 9.65 1.53
C ILE A 68 11.85 8.78 1.67
N THR A 69 12.92 9.05 0.91
CA THR A 69 14.16 8.27 1.01
C THR A 69 14.75 8.26 2.43
N LYS A 70 14.53 9.32 3.22
CA LYS A 70 15.00 9.39 4.61
C LYS A 70 14.23 8.46 5.56
N ILE A 71 13.01 8.07 5.23
CA ILE A 71 12.19 7.19 6.06
C ILE A 71 12.18 5.74 5.58
N LEU A 72 12.54 5.48 4.31
CA LEU A 72 12.55 4.11 3.74
C LEU A 72 13.33 3.10 4.59
N PRO A 73 14.49 3.42 5.21
CA PRO A 73 15.21 2.46 6.06
C PRO A 73 14.45 1.96 7.30
N ILE A 74 13.33 2.59 7.67
CA ILE A 74 12.49 2.12 8.79
C ILE A 74 11.17 1.51 8.33
N VAL A 75 10.92 1.47 7.01
CA VAL A 75 9.71 0.91 6.41
C VAL A 75 9.87 -0.60 6.18
N ASP A 76 8.88 -1.37 6.59
CA ASP A 76 8.83 -2.82 6.38
C ASP A 76 7.98 -3.20 5.16
N ILE A 77 6.92 -2.45 4.91
CA ILE A 77 5.97 -2.69 3.82
C ILE A 77 5.82 -1.39 3.01
N PHE A 78 6.17 -1.43 1.75
CA PHE A 78 6.20 -0.26 0.88
C PHE A 78 5.29 -0.41 -0.32
N PHE A 79 4.42 0.57 -0.54
CA PHE A 79 3.55 0.65 -1.70
C PHE A 79 3.98 1.78 -2.62
N CYS A 80 4.27 1.45 -3.88
CA CYS A 80 4.65 2.43 -4.88
C CYS A 80 4.21 1.97 -6.27
N SER A 81 3.40 2.77 -6.96
CA SER A 81 3.05 2.46 -8.35
C SER A 81 4.27 2.65 -9.27
N GLU A 82 4.30 1.93 -10.38
CA GLU A 82 5.34 2.04 -11.40
C GLU A 82 5.54 3.50 -11.86
N SER A 83 4.43 4.18 -12.17
CA SER A 83 4.49 5.58 -12.59
C SER A 83 5.08 6.52 -11.53
N THR A 84 4.79 6.26 -10.25
CA THR A 84 5.37 7.03 -9.13
C THR A 84 6.84 6.69 -8.93
N ALA A 85 7.22 5.42 -9.05
CA ALA A 85 8.61 5.00 -8.97
C ALA A 85 9.47 5.68 -10.05
N ASN A 86 8.95 5.74 -11.27
CA ASN A 86 9.61 6.46 -12.37
C ASN A 86 9.70 7.97 -12.08
N LEU A 87 8.56 8.61 -11.81
CA LEU A 87 8.46 10.06 -11.69
C LEU A 87 9.23 10.61 -10.47
N THR A 88 9.11 9.93 -9.33
CA THR A 88 9.63 10.43 -8.06
C THR A 88 11.05 9.93 -7.77
N PHE A 89 11.32 8.66 -8.06
CA PHE A 89 12.59 8.02 -7.70
C PHE A 89 13.51 7.76 -8.90
N GLY A 90 13.06 8.07 -10.12
CA GLY A 90 13.84 7.84 -11.35
C GLY A 90 14.09 6.35 -11.64
N LYS A 91 13.34 5.44 -11.02
CA LYS A 91 13.48 4.00 -11.26
C LYS A 91 12.79 3.62 -12.56
N THR A 92 13.53 2.94 -13.44
CA THR A 92 13.07 2.50 -14.76
C THR A 92 13.27 0.99 -14.90
N GLY A 93 12.57 0.35 -15.82
CA GLY A 93 12.66 -1.10 -16.06
C GLY A 93 11.33 -1.81 -15.84
N ASP A 94 11.37 -3.13 -15.78
CA ASP A 94 10.20 -3.95 -15.46
C ASP A 94 9.76 -3.72 -14.01
N ILE A 95 8.45 -3.83 -13.76
CA ILE A 95 7.90 -3.60 -12.43
C ILE A 95 8.55 -4.50 -11.37
N LYS A 96 8.88 -5.76 -11.70
CA LYS A 96 9.54 -6.69 -10.78
C LYS A 96 10.93 -6.22 -10.40
N GLU A 97 11.70 -5.70 -11.37
CA GLU A 97 13.04 -5.11 -11.14
C GLU A 97 12.92 -3.87 -10.25
N ILE A 98 11.91 -3.02 -10.48
CA ILE A 98 11.66 -1.83 -9.67
C ILE A 98 11.36 -2.22 -8.21
N LEU A 99 10.45 -3.18 -7.97
CA LEU A 99 10.11 -3.63 -6.62
C LEU A 99 11.32 -4.19 -5.89
N LYS A 100 12.09 -5.07 -6.55
CA LYS A 100 13.30 -5.65 -5.99
C LYS A 100 14.34 -4.57 -5.69
N SER A 101 14.51 -3.59 -6.57
CA SER A 101 15.48 -2.51 -6.36
C SER A 101 15.19 -1.65 -5.12
N PHE A 102 13.92 -1.40 -4.79
CA PHE A 102 13.56 -0.73 -3.54
C PHE A 102 13.87 -1.60 -2.32
N SER A 103 13.55 -2.87 -2.40
CA SER A 103 13.83 -3.82 -1.32
C SER A 103 15.33 -3.95 -1.04
N ASP A 104 16.14 -4.06 -2.08
CA ASP A 104 17.60 -4.22 -1.96
C ASP A 104 18.26 -2.93 -1.44
N GLU A 105 17.84 -1.75 -1.95
CA GLU A 105 18.44 -0.46 -1.60
C GLU A 105 18.11 -0.02 -0.16
N TYR A 106 16.90 -0.29 0.33
CA TYR A 106 16.43 0.22 1.63
C TYR A 106 16.14 -0.87 2.68
N ASP A 107 16.44 -2.12 2.39
CA ASP A 107 16.19 -3.28 3.27
C ASP A 107 14.71 -3.50 3.59
N ILE A 108 13.82 -3.24 2.61
CA ILE A 108 12.38 -3.34 2.79
C ILE A 108 11.93 -4.80 2.64
N ALA A 109 11.18 -5.31 3.62
CA ALA A 109 10.75 -6.70 3.65
C ALA A 109 9.74 -7.06 2.56
N VAL A 110 8.79 -6.16 2.28
CA VAL A 110 7.72 -6.38 1.30
C VAL A 110 7.49 -5.10 0.50
N VAL A 111 7.57 -5.19 -0.83
CA VAL A 111 7.29 -4.08 -1.75
C VAL A 111 6.16 -4.47 -2.69
N ALA A 112 5.15 -3.62 -2.82
CA ALA A 112 3.98 -3.90 -3.64
C ALA A 112 3.65 -2.75 -4.60
N ALA A 113 3.23 -3.09 -5.82
CA ALA A 113 2.72 -2.15 -6.80
C ALA A 113 1.39 -2.59 -7.34
N THR A 114 0.46 -1.65 -7.44
CA THR A 114 -0.82 -1.87 -8.12
C THR A 114 -0.67 -1.61 -9.63
N GLN A 115 -1.34 -2.43 -10.41
CA GLN A 115 -1.42 -2.31 -11.87
C GLN A 115 -2.87 -2.07 -12.26
N ARG A 116 -3.12 -1.03 -13.03
CA ARG A 116 -4.45 -0.69 -13.50
C ARG A 116 -4.46 -0.36 -14.98
N ILE A 117 -5.36 -1.01 -15.72
CA ILE A 117 -5.64 -0.70 -17.10
C ILE A 117 -7.02 -0.03 -17.17
N VAL A 118 -7.08 1.17 -17.73
CA VAL A 118 -8.32 1.92 -17.93
C VAL A 118 -8.82 1.67 -19.35
N HIS A 119 -9.89 0.92 -19.51
CA HIS A 119 -10.53 0.68 -20.81
C HIS A 119 -11.51 1.80 -21.17
N SER A 120 -12.23 2.28 -20.16
CA SER A 120 -13.12 3.44 -20.23
C SER A 120 -13.30 4.03 -18.82
N PRO A 121 -13.94 5.20 -18.66
CA PRO A 121 -14.27 5.74 -17.35
C PRO A 121 -15.07 4.78 -16.45
N LYS A 122 -15.79 3.83 -17.05
CA LYS A 122 -16.64 2.86 -16.36
C LYS A 122 -16.12 1.42 -16.41
N SER A 123 -14.94 1.17 -16.97
CA SER A 123 -14.40 -0.19 -17.08
C SER A 123 -12.90 -0.20 -16.89
N HIS A 124 -12.44 -0.86 -15.82
CA HIS A 124 -11.02 -1.00 -15.49
C HIS A 124 -10.65 -2.47 -15.32
N THR A 125 -9.37 -2.78 -15.55
CA THR A 125 -8.71 -4.00 -15.09
C THR A 125 -7.79 -3.64 -13.95
N PHE A 126 -7.79 -4.44 -12.88
CA PHE A 126 -6.98 -4.20 -11.68
C PHE A 126 -6.26 -5.47 -11.24
N GLY A 127 -5.02 -5.32 -10.87
CA GLY A 127 -4.17 -6.34 -10.26
C GLY A 127 -3.02 -5.69 -9.50
N SER A 128 -2.16 -6.51 -8.92
CA SER A 128 -0.95 -6.04 -8.25
C SER A 128 0.16 -7.09 -8.33
N VAL A 129 1.38 -6.64 -8.10
CA VAL A 129 2.58 -7.47 -7.95
C VAL A 129 3.20 -7.16 -6.60
N ILE A 130 3.62 -8.19 -5.88
CA ILE A 130 4.33 -8.08 -4.61
C ILE A 130 5.71 -8.73 -4.76
N TYR A 131 6.73 -8.12 -4.18
CA TYR A 131 8.03 -8.73 -3.94
C TYR A 131 8.23 -8.94 -2.45
N GLU A 132 8.64 -10.14 -2.04
CA GLU A 132 9.01 -10.49 -0.67
C GLU A 132 10.51 -10.78 -0.60
N LYS A 133 11.24 -10.02 0.20
CA LYS A 133 12.69 -10.15 0.37
C LYS A 133 13.11 -11.48 0.99
N LYS A 134 12.37 -11.94 2.00
CA LYS A 134 12.71 -13.15 2.77
C LYS A 134 12.80 -14.41 1.91
N THR A 135 11.94 -14.53 0.92
CA THR A 135 11.87 -15.67 0.01
C THR A 135 12.47 -15.38 -1.36
N ASP A 136 12.89 -14.13 -1.61
CA ASP A 136 13.29 -13.60 -2.93
C ASP A 136 12.27 -13.96 -4.01
N SER A 137 10.99 -13.74 -3.71
CA SER A 137 9.88 -14.22 -4.54
C SER A 137 8.91 -13.12 -4.91
N TYR A 138 8.27 -13.29 -6.07
CA TYR A 138 7.20 -12.43 -6.55
C TYR A 138 5.86 -13.15 -6.43
N TYR A 139 4.84 -12.39 -6.04
CA TYR A 139 3.46 -12.84 -5.95
C TYR A 139 2.62 -12.00 -6.88
N GLU A 140 1.87 -12.67 -7.74
CA GLU A 140 0.92 -12.07 -8.68
C GLU A 140 -0.20 -13.07 -8.96
N GLU A 141 -1.38 -12.58 -9.32
CA GLU A 141 -2.52 -13.40 -9.68
C GLU A 141 -3.18 -12.86 -10.95
N LYS A 142 -4.11 -13.64 -11.51
CA LYS A 142 -4.90 -13.17 -12.65
C LYS A 142 -5.63 -11.89 -12.26
N PRO A 143 -5.46 -10.78 -13.01
CA PRO A 143 -6.11 -9.52 -12.66
C PRO A 143 -7.63 -9.61 -12.79
N TYR A 144 -8.33 -8.81 -12.00
CA TYR A 144 -9.76 -8.59 -12.14
C TYR A 144 -10.03 -7.77 -13.39
N GLU A 145 -10.54 -8.44 -14.43
CA GLU A 145 -10.75 -7.83 -15.75
C GLU A 145 -12.12 -7.15 -15.83
N LYS A 146 -12.17 -6.02 -16.55
CA LYS A 146 -13.41 -5.33 -16.91
C LYS A 146 -14.33 -5.03 -15.73
N ILE A 147 -13.75 -4.67 -14.58
CA ILE A 147 -14.51 -4.23 -13.41
C ILE A 147 -15.41 -3.07 -13.84
N GLU A 148 -16.72 -3.17 -13.57
CA GLU A 148 -17.66 -2.08 -13.77
C GLU A 148 -17.43 -1.02 -12.67
N VAL A 149 -16.97 0.17 -13.08
CA VAL A 149 -16.58 1.23 -12.16
C VAL A 149 -17.75 2.16 -11.90
N VAL A 150 -18.26 2.13 -10.68
CA VAL A 150 -19.23 3.09 -10.12
C VAL A 150 -18.49 4.30 -9.55
N ASP A 151 -17.51 4.04 -8.70
CA ASP A 151 -16.65 5.08 -8.12
C ASP A 151 -15.26 4.49 -7.78
N ARG A 152 -14.22 5.14 -8.28
CA ARG A 152 -12.83 4.69 -8.07
C ARG A 152 -12.15 5.32 -6.84
N ILE A 153 -12.77 6.34 -6.23
CA ILE A 153 -12.17 7.02 -5.07
C ILE A 153 -12.00 6.00 -3.93
N GLY A 154 -10.85 5.99 -3.28
CA GLY A 154 -10.54 5.04 -2.21
C GLY A 154 -10.15 3.61 -2.66
N SER A 155 -10.10 3.32 -3.97
CA SER A 155 -9.73 1.97 -4.43
C SER A 155 -8.28 1.57 -4.08
N GLY A 156 -7.35 2.54 -4.06
CA GLY A 156 -5.98 2.34 -3.59
C GLY A 156 -5.93 2.09 -2.08
N ASP A 157 -6.67 2.87 -1.30
CA ASP A 157 -6.75 2.70 0.16
C ASP A 157 -7.43 1.38 0.53
N ALA A 158 -8.44 0.96 -0.24
CA ALA A 158 -9.06 -0.36 -0.08
C ALA A 158 -8.08 -1.49 -0.39
N TYR A 159 -7.25 -1.37 -1.44
CA TYR A 159 -6.19 -2.31 -1.73
C TYR A 159 -5.24 -2.45 -0.54
N ILE A 160 -4.73 -1.35 -0.02
CA ILE A 160 -3.78 -1.34 1.10
C ILE A 160 -4.43 -1.95 2.35
N SER A 161 -5.67 -1.59 2.65
CA SER A 161 -6.42 -2.13 3.80
C SER A 161 -6.61 -3.64 3.70
N GLY A 162 -7.04 -4.13 2.54
CA GLY A 162 -7.17 -5.56 2.27
C GLY A 162 -5.83 -6.29 2.34
N PHE A 163 -4.78 -5.72 1.74
CA PHE A 163 -3.42 -6.23 1.79
C PHE A 163 -2.91 -6.39 3.24
N LEU A 164 -2.97 -5.33 4.03
CA LEU A 164 -2.51 -5.35 5.42
C LEU A 164 -3.34 -6.33 6.28
N TYR A 165 -4.65 -6.37 6.06
CA TYR A 165 -5.52 -7.36 6.72
C TYR A 165 -5.10 -8.79 6.39
N GLY A 166 -4.94 -9.13 5.11
CA GLY A 166 -4.53 -10.45 4.65
C GLY A 166 -3.16 -10.85 5.20
N LEU A 167 -2.18 -9.93 5.10
CA LEU A 167 -0.83 -10.15 5.60
C LEU A 167 -0.81 -10.44 7.11
N LEU A 168 -1.49 -9.61 7.90
CA LEU A 168 -1.50 -9.72 9.36
C LEU A 168 -2.32 -10.92 9.84
N LYS A 169 -3.45 -11.23 9.18
CA LYS A 169 -4.29 -12.40 9.49
C LYS A 169 -3.59 -13.72 9.20
N ALA A 170 -2.85 -13.78 8.11
CA ALA A 170 -2.14 -14.97 7.66
C ALA A 170 -0.66 -14.99 8.11
N ASN A 171 -0.30 -14.28 9.18
CA ASN A 171 1.03 -14.28 9.79
C ASN A 171 2.18 -13.99 8.81
N GLY A 172 1.99 -13.00 7.93
CA GLY A 172 3.01 -12.56 6.98
C GLY A 172 2.94 -13.25 5.61
N ASN A 173 1.89 -13.98 5.29
CA ASN A 173 1.74 -14.63 4.00
C ASN A 173 1.40 -13.60 2.90
N CYS A 174 2.33 -13.38 1.97
CA CYS A 174 2.19 -12.41 0.87
C CYS A 174 1.14 -12.84 -0.17
N GLN A 175 0.88 -14.15 -0.35
CA GLN A 175 -0.19 -14.61 -1.23
C GLN A 175 -1.57 -14.19 -0.68
N ALA A 176 -1.80 -14.36 0.62
CA ALA A 176 -3.04 -13.90 1.25
C ALA A 176 -3.17 -12.36 1.19
N ALA A 177 -2.07 -11.63 1.36
CA ALA A 177 -2.05 -10.16 1.21
C ALA A 177 -2.46 -9.74 -0.21
N LEU A 178 -1.93 -10.42 -1.24
CA LEU A 178 -2.26 -10.20 -2.65
C LEU A 178 -3.77 -10.37 -2.91
N GLU A 179 -4.31 -11.52 -2.53
CA GLU A 179 -5.70 -11.90 -2.75
C GLU A 179 -6.68 -10.93 -2.08
N TYR A 180 -6.49 -10.65 -0.78
CA TYR A 180 -7.33 -9.71 -0.05
C TYR A 180 -7.21 -8.27 -0.58
N GLY A 181 -5.99 -7.83 -0.94
CA GLY A 181 -5.75 -6.50 -1.49
C GLY A 181 -6.45 -6.30 -2.84
N ASN A 182 -6.23 -7.22 -3.78
CA ASN A 182 -6.83 -7.15 -5.12
C ASN A 182 -8.35 -7.24 -5.06
N ALA A 183 -8.91 -8.16 -4.28
CA ALA A 183 -10.35 -8.30 -4.10
C ALA A 183 -10.97 -7.03 -3.49
N ALA A 184 -10.37 -6.46 -2.43
CA ALA A 184 -10.86 -5.24 -1.80
C ALA A 184 -10.90 -4.06 -2.79
N SER A 185 -9.83 -3.89 -3.59
CA SER A 185 -9.78 -2.84 -4.60
C SER A 185 -10.81 -3.05 -5.70
N ALA A 186 -10.95 -4.29 -6.19
CA ALA A 186 -11.94 -4.63 -7.23
C ALA A 186 -13.36 -4.31 -6.75
N MET A 187 -13.73 -4.76 -5.55
CA MET A 187 -15.03 -4.49 -4.94
C MET A 187 -15.26 -2.99 -4.71
N LYS A 188 -14.24 -2.26 -4.24
CA LYS A 188 -14.38 -0.82 -3.99
C LYS A 188 -14.76 -0.06 -5.25
N ASN A 189 -14.26 -0.45 -6.41
CA ASN A 189 -14.63 0.19 -7.67
C ASN A 189 -16.12 0.04 -8.01
N THR A 190 -16.80 -0.97 -7.50
CA THR A 190 -18.23 -1.26 -7.79
C THR A 190 -19.22 -0.59 -6.83
N VAL A 191 -18.73 0.12 -5.81
CA VAL A 191 -19.58 0.80 -4.83
C VAL A 191 -19.29 2.30 -4.80
N SER A 192 -20.29 3.10 -4.48
CA SER A 192 -20.19 4.55 -4.33
C SER A 192 -19.51 4.94 -3.02
N GLY A 193 -18.82 6.07 -3.00
CA GLY A 193 -18.10 6.61 -1.86
C GLY A 193 -16.67 6.12 -1.76
N ASP A 194 -15.93 6.58 -0.77
CA ASP A 194 -14.51 6.33 -0.57
C ASP A 194 -14.19 5.10 0.31
N MET A 195 -15.19 4.55 0.99
CA MET A 195 -15.04 3.40 1.88
C MET A 195 -15.71 2.14 1.32
N LEU A 196 -15.06 1.00 1.55
CA LEU A 196 -15.59 -0.32 1.27
C LEU A 196 -16.24 -0.90 2.55
N TRP A 197 -17.58 -1.05 2.53
CA TRP A 197 -18.34 -1.68 3.59
C TRP A 197 -18.63 -3.13 3.22
N THR A 198 -17.74 -4.04 3.57
CA THR A 198 -17.91 -5.47 3.31
C THR A 198 -17.17 -6.28 4.35
N ASP A 199 -17.60 -7.52 4.57
CA ASP A 199 -16.90 -8.45 5.43
C ASP A 199 -15.85 -9.28 4.67
N PRO A 200 -14.90 -9.90 5.37
CA PRO A 200 -13.86 -10.71 4.75
C PRO A 200 -14.36 -11.94 3.99
N VAL A 201 -15.58 -12.42 4.26
CA VAL A 201 -16.17 -13.57 3.55
C VAL A 201 -16.48 -13.19 2.11
N SER A 202 -16.88 -11.95 1.87
CA SER A 202 -17.13 -11.44 0.52
C SER A 202 -15.88 -11.49 -0.38
N TYR A 203 -14.68 -11.36 0.19
CA TYR A 203 -13.42 -11.47 -0.57
C TYR A 203 -13.19 -12.88 -1.11
N THR A 204 -13.54 -13.92 -0.33
CA THR A 204 -13.33 -15.30 -0.73
C THR A 204 -14.23 -15.71 -1.90
N HIS A 205 -15.40 -15.11 -2.04
CA HIS A 205 -16.31 -15.36 -3.17
C HIS A 205 -15.83 -14.75 -4.48
N LEU A 206 -15.03 -13.69 -4.43
CA LEU A 206 -14.43 -13.09 -5.63
C LEU A 206 -13.16 -13.83 -6.09
N THR A 207 -12.45 -14.47 -5.18
CA THR A 207 -11.21 -15.21 -5.49
C THR A 207 -11.46 -16.64 -5.93
N LEU A 208 -12.66 -17.21 -5.68
CA LEU A 208 -13.02 -18.52 -6.21
C LEU A 208 -13.28 -18.40 -7.72
N PRO A 209 -12.63 -19.23 -8.56
CA PRO A 209 -12.99 -19.31 -9.96
C PRO A 209 -14.48 -19.64 -10.07
N THR A 210 -15.22 -18.83 -10.79
CA THR A 210 -16.60 -19.17 -11.16
C THR A 210 -16.52 -20.46 -11.95
N ILE A 211 -16.82 -21.59 -11.32
CA ILE A 211 -16.98 -22.87 -12.00
C ILE A 211 -18.27 -22.72 -12.80
N ALA A 212 -18.12 -22.42 -14.10
CA ALA A 212 -19.19 -22.44 -15.06
C ALA A 212 -19.42 -23.87 -15.55
#